data_da5ac1bb26e78366b387502330197baa
#
_entry.id   da5ac1bb26e78366b387502330197baa
#
_cell.length_a   1.000
_cell.length_b   1.000
_cell.length_c   1.000
_cell.angle_alpha   90.00
_cell.angle_beta   90.00
_cell.angle_gamma   90.00
#
_symmetry.space_group_name_H-M   'P 1'
#
loop_
_entity.id
_entity.type
_entity.pdbx_description
1 polymer ?
#
loop_
_entity_poly.entity_id
_entity_poly.type
_entity_poly.pdbx_seq_one_letter_code
_entity_poly.pdbx_strand_id
1 'polypeptide(L)'
;MPLAALIPMTTLAAVLLVVAANMADWSSFLRLCKSAPKSDIIVLVATFFLTVFFDLVVAIEIGVVLAALLFMKRMAETADIKAWKYTDSPDITPGEAEKLRDIPHSISVFEICGPMFFAAADQILNINSNHHTKVVVIRMRSVPAIDASAMKSLHELVGRAKKKNITLVFSHINEQPMHCLLYTSDAAD
;
A
#
# COMPACT_ATOMS: atom_id res chain seq x y z
N MET A 1 9.10 -53.12 8.11
CA MET A 1 9.22 -52.38 9.39
C MET A 1 8.20 -52.93 10.41
N PRO A 2 8.43 -54.08 11.04
CA PRO A 2 7.41 -54.70 11.90
C PRO A 2 7.22 -54.03 13.26
N LEU A 3 8.24 -53.31 13.77
CA LEU A 3 8.17 -52.66 15.07
C LEU A 3 7.20 -51.45 15.15
N ALA A 4 6.94 -50.77 14.04
CA ALA A 4 6.02 -49.65 14.02
C ALA A 4 4.55 -50.06 14.18
N ALA A 5 4.21 -51.29 13.84
CA ALA A 5 2.87 -51.86 13.99
C ALA A 5 2.49 -52.19 15.44
N LEU A 6 3.48 -52.24 16.35
CA LEU A 6 3.28 -52.49 17.78
C LEU A 6 2.98 -51.22 18.59
N ILE A 7 3.09 -50.04 17.98
CA ILE A 7 2.80 -48.76 18.67
C ILE A 7 1.28 -48.60 18.76
N PRO A 8 0.69 -48.58 19.97
CA PRO A 8 -0.75 -48.33 20.07
C PRO A 8 -1.09 -46.92 19.63
N MET A 9 -2.19 -46.77 18.90
CA MET A 9 -2.68 -45.48 18.38
C MET A 9 -2.86 -44.41 19.48
N THR A 10 -3.18 -44.83 20.69
CA THR A 10 -3.29 -43.96 21.86
C THR A 10 -1.97 -43.30 22.25
N THR A 11 -0.85 -44.01 22.12
CA THR A 11 0.47 -43.46 22.40
C THR A 11 0.85 -42.40 21.36
N LEU A 12 0.53 -42.64 20.08
CA LEU A 12 0.76 -41.70 19.00
C LEU A 12 -0.06 -40.41 19.22
N ALA A 13 -1.32 -40.57 19.60
CA ALA A 13 -2.21 -39.41 19.90
C ALA A 13 -1.68 -38.61 21.12
N ALA A 14 -1.21 -39.28 22.17
CA ALA A 14 -0.65 -38.61 23.34
C ALA A 14 0.61 -37.81 23.00
N VAL A 15 1.51 -38.38 22.19
CA VAL A 15 2.73 -37.68 21.72
C VAL A 15 2.36 -36.46 20.88
N LEU A 16 1.43 -36.60 19.94
CA LEU A 16 0.98 -35.46 19.11
C LEU A 16 0.37 -34.33 19.96
N LEU A 17 -0.37 -34.68 21.00
CA LEU A 17 -1.01 -33.71 21.89
C LEU A 17 0.04 -32.94 22.70
N VAL A 18 1.04 -33.63 23.24
CA VAL A 18 2.16 -32.99 23.96
C VAL A 18 3.00 -32.13 23.06
N VAL A 19 3.31 -32.59 21.85
CA VAL A 19 4.05 -31.80 20.86
C VAL A 19 3.26 -30.53 20.44
N ALA A 20 1.97 -30.68 20.17
CA ALA A 20 1.11 -29.53 19.83
C ALA A 20 1.07 -28.51 20.98
N ALA A 21 0.95 -28.96 22.23
CA ALA A 21 0.95 -28.07 23.39
C ALA A 21 2.30 -27.33 23.59
N ASN A 22 3.42 -28.02 23.34
CA ASN A 22 4.74 -27.42 23.46
C ASN A 22 5.09 -26.46 22.29
N MET A 23 4.54 -26.72 21.10
CA MET A 23 4.73 -25.83 19.93
C MET A 23 3.78 -24.64 19.93
N ALA A 24 2.66 -24.71 20.66
CA ALA A 24 1.70 -23.63 20.77
C ALA A 24 2.23 -22.50 21.67
N ASP A 25 2.76 -21.44 21.06
CA ASP A 25 3.16 -20.23 21.82
C ASP A 25 1.94 -19.33 22.09
N TRP A 26 1.20 -19.70 23.14
CA TRP A 26 0.00 -18.96 23.58
C TRP A 26 0.31 -17.51 23.94
N SER A 27 1.50 -17.21 24.42
CA SER A 27 1.89 -15.87 24.83
C SER A 27 2.07 -14.95 23.62
N SER A 28 2.67 -15.46 22.55
CA SER A 28 2.83 -14.74 21.28
C SER A 28 1.49 -14.60 20.56
N PHE A 29 0.64 -15.61 20.58
CA PHE A 29 -0.70 -15.54 20.02
C PHE A 29 -1.54 -14.44 20.67
N LEU A 30 -1.58 -14.37 21.99
CA LEU A 30 -2.31 -13.34 22.72
C LEU A 30 -1.74 -11.92 22.48
N ARG A 31 -0.41 -11.80 22.36
CA ARG A 31 0.22 -10.52 22.00
C ARG A 31 -0.16 -10.08 20.59
N LEU A 32 -0.13 -10.99 19.61
CA LEU A 32 -0.56 -10.74 18.25
C LEU A 32 -2.02 -10.25 18.21
N CYS A 33 -2.93 -10.94 18.90
CA CYS A 33 -4.34 -10.55 18.96
C CYS A 33 -4.56 -9.15 19.57
N LYS A 34 -3.66 -8.69 20.46
CA LYS A 34 -3.78 -7.36 21.08
C LYS A 34 -3.10 -6.25 20.28
N SER A 35 -2.03 -6.56 19.56
CA SER A 35 -1.14 -5.58 18.90
C SER A 35 -1.34 -5.51 17.39
N ALA A 36 -1.86 -6.57 16.77
CA ALA A 36 -2.03 -6.63 15.32
C ALA A 36 -3.24 -5.80 14.84
N PRO A 37 -3.18 -5.24 13.63
CA PRO A 37 -4.32 -4.59 13.01
C PRO A 37 -5.46 -5.59 12.81
N LYS A 38 -6.69 -5.09 12.85
CA LYS A 38 -7.93 -5.92 12.76
C LYS A 38 -7.95 -6.83 11.52
N SER A 39 -7.36 -6.38 10.42
CA SER A 39 -7.23 -7.16 9.18
C SER A 39 -6.45 -8.46 9.38
N ASP A 40 -5.32 -8.39 10.09
CA ASP A 40 -4.44 -9.54 10.29
C ASP A 40 -5.06 -10.55 11.26
N ILE A 41 -5.83 -10.05 12.25
CA ILE A 41 -6.58 -10.89 13.18
C ILE A 41 -7.67 -11.69 12.43
N ILE A 42 -8.36 -11.05 11.47
CA ILE A 42 -9.37 -11.73 10.64
C ILE A 42 -8.73 -12.86 9.84
N VAL A 43 -7.57 -12.61 9.20
CA VAL A 43 -6.85 -13.67 8.46
C VAL A 43 -6.46 -14.81 9.38
N LEU A 44 -5.90 -14.50 10.53
CA LEU A 44 -5.44 -15.50 11.50
C LEU A 44 -6.58 -16.38 11.98
N VAL A 45 -7.72 -15.78 12.36
CA VAL A 45 -8.92 -16.52 12.82
C VAL A 45 -9.52 -17.33 11.68
N ALA A 46 -9.65 -16.75 10.48
CA ALA A 46 -10.17 -17.46 9.32
C ALA A 46 -9.31 -18.67 8.95
N THR A 47 -7.98 -18.49 8.88
CA THR A 47 -7.04 -19.57 8.57
C THR A 47 -7.09 -20.67 9.63
N PHE A 48 -7.20 -20.31 10.92
CA PHE A 48 -7.35 -21.27 11.99
C PHE A 48 -8.61 -22.13 11.81
N PHE A 49 -9.77 -21.52 11.59
CA PHE A 49 -11.02 -22.26 11.38
C PHE A 49 -10.96 -23.12 10.10
N LEU A 50 -10.38 -22.59 9.00
CA LEU A 50 -10.22 -23.40 7.80
C LEU A 50 -9.34 -24.65 8.06
N THR A 51 -8.26 -24.50 8.82
CA THR A 51 -7.37 -25.64 9.16
C THR A 51 -8.08 -26.69 10.01
N VAL A 52 -8.99 -26.27 10.89
CA VAL A 52 -9.73 -27.19 11.77
C VAL A 52 -10.85 -27.93 11.02
N PHE A 53 -11.57 -27.24 10.12
CA PHE A 53 -12.75 -27.81 9.46
C PHE A 53 -12.47 -28.43 8.09
N PHE A 54 -11.41 -28.01 7.43
CA PHE A 54 -11.00 -28.51 6.12
C PHE A 54 -9.64 -29.20 6.22
N ASP A 55 -8.77 -28.95 5.28
CA ASP A 55 -7.43 -29.49 5.25
C ASP A 55 -6.40 -28.35 5.33
N LEU A 56 -5.20 -28.68 5.81
CA LEU A 56 -4.08 -27.74 5.92
C LEU A 56 -3.75 -27.08 4.58
N VAL A 57 -3.82 -27.84 3.48
CA VAL A 57 -3.51 -27.33 2.14
C VAL A 57 -4.49 -26.24 1.73
N VAL A 58 -5.80 -26.50 1.88
CA VAL A 58 -6.86 -25.54 1.56
C VAL A 58 -6.77 -24.29 2.44
N ALA A 59 -6.45 -24.46 3.71
CA ALA A 59 -6.28 -23.35 4.65
C ALA A 59 -5.12 -22.43 4.25
N ILE A 60 -3.99 -22.99 3.79
CA ILE A 60 -2.84 -22.23 3.32
C ILE A 60 -3.18 -21.47 2.04
N GLU A 61 -3.79 -22.12 1.06
CA GLU A 61 -4.16 -21.49 -0.22
C GLU A 61 -5.07 -20.28 0.00
N ILE A 62 -6.16 -20.46 0.73
CA ILE A 62 -7.12 -19.39 1.03
C ILE A 62 -6.48 -18.32 1.91
N GLY A 63 -5.67 -18.72 2.91
CA GLY A 63 -4.99 -17.82 3.81
C GLY A 63 -4.01 -16.88 3.09
N VAL A 64 -3.22 -17.42 2.16
CA VAL A 64 -2.27 -16.62 1.36
C VAL A 64 -3.00 -15.64 0.46
N VAL A 65 -4.07 -16.08 -0.24
CA VAL A 65 -4.86 -15.20 -1.10
C VAL A 65 -5.50 -14.08 -0.27
N LEU A 66 -6.10 -14.40 0.87
CA LEU A 66 -6.73 -13.41 1.74
C LEU A 66 -5.71 -12.42 2.31
N ALA A 67 -4.56 -12.90 2.75
CA ALA A 67 -3.46 -12.06 3.24
C ALA A 67 -2.95 -11.12 2.15
N ALA A 68 -2.78 -11.60 0.92
CA ALA A 68 -2.35 -10.80 -0.23
C ALA A 68 -3.37 -9.69 -0.56
N LEU A 69 -4.67 -10.00 -0.57
CA LEU A 69 -5.72 -9.01 -0.81
C LEU A 69 -5.76 -7.92 0.28
N LEU A 70 -5.64 -8.31 1.55
CA LEU A 70 -5.62 -7.35 2.65
C LEU A 70 -4.33 -6.52 2.67
N PHE A 71 -3.21 -7.10 2.28
CA PHE A 71 -1.96 -6.36 2.10
C PHE A 71 -2.07 -5.32 0.99
N MET A 72 -2.66 -5.67 -0.16
CA MET A 72 -2.92 -4.73 -1.25
C MET A 72 -3.82 -3.58 -0.81
N LYS A 73 -4.91 -3.88 -0.08
CA LYS A 73 -5.79 -2.86 0.48
C LYS A 73 -5.03 -1.91 1.42
N ARG A 74 -4.22 -2.46 2.32
CA ARG A 74 -3.42 -1.66 3.26
C ARG A 74 -2.40 -0.77 2.57
N MET A 75 -1.75 -1.29 1.51
CA MET A 75 -0.83 -0.49 0.69
C MET A 75 -1.55 0.67 -0.01
N ALA A 76 -2.77 0.43 -0.49
CA ALA A 76 -3.60 1.48 -1.08
C ALA A 76 -3.99 2.58 -0.08
N GLU A 77 -4.32 2.21 1.14
CA GLU A 77 -4.66 3.17 2.22
C GLU A 77 -3.45 3.98 2.72
N THR A 78 -2.22 3.48 2.49
CA THR A 78 -0.99 4.17 2.86
C THR A 78 -0.58 5.24 1.85
N ALA A 79 -1.08 5.14 0.60
CA ALA A 79 -0.86 6.16 -0.41
C ALA A 79 -1.76 7.37 -0.10
N ASP A 80 -1.15 8.50 0.17
CA ASP A 80 -1.85 9.75 0.50
C ASP A 80 -1.37 10.89 -0.40
N ILE A 81 -2.29 11.72 -0.86
CA ILE A 81 -1.98 12.93 -1.62
C ILE A 81 -2.16 14.12 -0.71
N LYS A 82 -1.06 14.67 -0.23
CA LYS A 82 -1.06 15.87 0.60
C LYS A 82 -1.06 17.10 -0.29
N ALA A 83 -2.13 17.89 -0.22
CA ALA A 83 -2.14 19.23 -0.81
C ALA A 83 -1.31 20.13 0.09
N TRP A 84 -0.22 20.66 -0.42
CA TRP A 84 0.62 21.65 0.26
C TRP A 84 -0.06 23.02 0.15
N LYS A 85 -1.13 23.18 0.86
CA LYS A 85 -1.80 24.45 1.02
C LYS A 85 -1.31 25.12 2.30
N TYR A 86 -0.30 25.96 2.18
CA TYR A 86 0.03 27.10 3.08
C TYR A 86 -0.01 26.92 4.61
N THR A 87 -0.22 25.74 5.22
CA THR A 87 -0.30 25.64 6.68
C THR A 87 -0.04 24.22 7.18
N ASP A 88 0.93 24.12 8.12
CA ASP A 88 1.02 23.11 9.18
C ASP A 88 1.14 21.63 8.82
N SER A 89 2.03 21.27 7.90
CA SER A 89 2.48 19.89 7.85
C SER A 89 3.71 19.70 8.76
N PRO A 90 3.70 18.75 9.71
CA PRO A 90 4.79 18.56 10.68
C PRO A 90 6.12 18.08 10.07
N ASP A 91 6.11 17.69 8.79
CA ASP A 91 7.27 17.13 8.07
C ASP A 91 8.05 18.19 7.26
N ILE A 92 7.69 19.46 7.36
CA ILE A 92 8.38 20.55 6.64
C ILE A 92 9.51 21.11 7.50
N THR A 93 10.73 21.10 6.96
CA THR A 93 11.83 21.83 7.59
C THR A 93 11.49 23.32 7.64
N PRO A 94 11.84 24.02 8.75
CA PRO A 94 11.51 25.45 8.91
C PRO A 94 11.92 26.34 7.74
N GLY A 95 13.01 26.02 7.04
CA GLY A 95 13.48 26.75 5.87
C GLY A 95 12.69 26.49 4.57
N GLU A 96 12.00 25.35 4.44
CA GLU A 96 11.11 25.06 3.32
C GLU A 96 9.74 25.73 3.50
N ALA A 97 9.26 25.81 4.74
CA ALA A 97 8.00 26.48 5.06
C ALA A 97 8.05 27.98 4.69
N GLU A 98 9.19 28.63 4.91
CA GLU A 98 9.39 30.05 4.59
C GLU A 98 9.39 30.28 3.06
N LYS A 99 10.03 29.41 2.29
CA LYS A 99 10.04 29.48 0.82
C LYS A 99 8.67 29.17 0.20
N LEU A 100 7.84 28.40 0.86
CA LEU A 100 6.49 28.08 0.39
C LEU A 100 5.49 29.20 0.64
N ARG A 101 5.73 30.10 1.61
CA ARG A 101 4.90 31.27 1.86
C ARG A 101 4.95 32.31 0.72
N ASP A 102 6.05 32.36 -0.02
CA ASP A 102 6.26 33.27 -1.15
C ASP A 102 5.69 32.77 -2.49
N ILE A 103 5.04 31.58 -2.52
CA ILE A 103 4.48 31.04 -3.76
C ILE A 103 3.20 31.78 -4.12
N PRO A 104 3.10 32.32 -5.36
CA PRO A 104 1.89 32.98 -5.84
C PRO A 104 0.66 32.09 -5.77
N HIS A 105 -0.51 32.65 -5.48
CA HIS A 105 -1.80 31.92 -5.45
C HIS A 105 -2.17 31.20 -6.76
N SER A 106 -1.49 31.54 -7.87
CA SER A 106 -1.65 30.87 -9.16
C SER A 106 -0.93 29.51 -9.26
N ILE A 107 -0.12 29.14 -8.28
CA ILE A 107 0.63 27.88 -8.21
C ILE A 107 0.06 27.03 -7.08
N SER A 108 -0.29 25.79 -7.39
CA SER A 108 -0.69 24.77 -6.40
C SER A 108 0.36 23.67 -6.33
N VAL A 109 0.80 23.32 -5.13
CA VAL A 109 1.80 22.26 -4.92
C VAL A 109 1.13 21.08 -4.24
N PHE A 110 1.30 19.90 -4.78
CA PHE A 110 0.83 18.64 -4.23
C PHE A 110 2.01 17.70 -4.03
N GLU A 111 2.03 16.97 -2.94
CA GLU A 111 2.97 15.91 -2.69
C GLU A 111 2.25 14.56 -2.65
N ILE A 112 2.75 13.62 -3.42
CA ILE A 112 2.25 12.25 -3.41
C ILE A 112 3.17 11.45 -2.49
N CYS A 113 2.59 10.84 -1.46
CA CYS A 113 3.29 10.02 -0.49
C CYS A 113 2.88 8.55 -0.66
N GLY A 114 3.88 7.66 -0.69
CA GLY A 114 3.66 6.22 -0.78
C GLY A 114 3.65 5.67 -2.22
N PRO A 115 3.56 4.35 -2.35
CA PRO A 115 3.58 3.69 -3.66
C PRO A 115 2.29 3.98 -4.42
N MET A 116 2.43 4.30 -5.71
CA MET A 116 1.31 4.58 -6.60
C MET A 116 0.90 3.32 -7.36
N PHE A 117 -0.04 2.57 -6.80
CA PHE A 117 -0.67 1.41 -7.42
C PHE A 117 -2.13 1.69 -7.79
N PHE A 118 -2.77 0.74 -8.48
CA PHE A 118 -4.12 0.86 -9.02
C PHE A 118 -5.14 1.51 -8.07
N ALA A 119 -5.09 1.21 -6.78
CA ALA A 119 -6.06 1.73 -5.80
C ALA A 119 -5.77 3.19 -5.37
N ALA A 120 -4.55 3.68 -5.56
CA ALA A 120 -4.18 5.09 -5.32
C ALA A 120 -4.38 5.96 -6.58
N ALA A 121 -4.54 5.33 -7.74
CA ALA A 121 -4.63 6.01 -9.03
C ALA A 121 -5.84 6.98 -9.12
N ASP A 122 -6.97 6.60 -8.53
CA ASP A 122 -8.17 7.45 -8.53
C ASP A 122 -8.02 8.71 -7.68
N GLN A 123 -7.15 8.70 -6.67
CA GLN A 123 -6.89 9.87 -5.84
C GLN A 123 -6.18 10.98 -6.63
N ILE A 124 -5.34 10.61 -7.61
CA ILE A 124 -4.64 11.55 -8.49
C ILE A 124 -5.64 12.36 -9.33
N LEU A 125 -6.70 11.72 -9.77
CA LEU A 125 -7.74 12.35 -10.58
C LEU A 125 -8.58 13.35 -9.78
N ASN A 126 -8.57 13.24 -8.46
CA ASN A 126 -9.26 14.13 -7.53
C ASN A 126 -8.44 15.38 -7.14
N ILE A 127 -7.25 15.56 -7.72
CA ILE A 127 -6.48 16.79 -7.54
C ILE A 127 -7.27 17.95 -8.10
N ASN A 128 -7.97 18.66 -7.21
CA ASN A 128 -8.76 19.82 -7.58
C ASN A 128 -7.89 21.07 -7.58
N SER A 129 -7.63 21.61 -8.77
CA SER A 129 -7.06 22.95 -8.91
C SER A 129 -8.17 24.02 -8.75
N ASN A 130 -7.92 25.04 -7.97
CA ASN A 130 -8.80 26.19 -7.85
C ASN A 130 -8.92 26.91 -9.19
N HIS A 131 -10.02 27.64 -9.42
CA HIS A 131 -10.27 28.39 -10.66
C HIS A 131 -9.17 29.39 -11.05
N HIS A 132 -8.28 29.78 -10.14
CA HIS A 132 -7.16 30.70 -10.36
C HIS A 132 -5.81 30.01 -10.58
N THR A 133 -5.75 28.68 -10.49
CA THR A 133 -4.49 27.93 -10.60
C THR A 133 -4.06 27.83 -12.06
N LYS A 134 -2.86 28.33 -12.37
CA LYS A 134 -2.23 28.24 -13.70
C LYS A 134 -1.17 27.14 -13.76
N VAL A 135 -0.52 26.86 -12.63
CA VAL A 135 0.54 25.85 -12.54
C VAL A 135 0.25 24.92 -11.38
N VAL A 136 0.35 23.62 -11.62
CA VAL A 136 0.27 22.57 -10.62
C VAL A 136 1.59 21.85 -10.57
N VAL A 137 2.25 21.89 -9.41
CA VAL A 137 3.50 21.16 -9.14
C VAL A 137 3.17 19.90 -8.37
N ILE A 138 3.57 18.76 -8.88
CA ILE A 138 3.41 17.46 -8.26
C ILE A 138 4.78 16.96 -7.82
N ARG A 139 4.99 16.88 -6.51
CA ARG A 139 6.22 16.34 -5.92
C ARG A 139 6.07 14.82 -5.75
N MET A 140 7.05 14.08 -6.28
CA MET A 140 7.05 12.61 -6.26
C MET A 140 8.22 12.04 -5.45
N ARG A 141 8.81 12.84 -4.55
CA ARG A 141 9.95 12.42 -3.73
C ARG A 141 9.66 11.17 -2.90
N SER A 142 8.46 11.08 -2.36
CA SER A 142 8.01 9.98 -1.50
C SER A 142 7.32 8.85 -2.25
N VAL A 143 7.42 8.83 -3.59
CA VAL A 143 6.87 7.76 -4.45
C VAL A 143 7.97 6.77 -4.82
N PRO A 144 8.06 5.59 -4.19
CA PRO A 144 9.11 4.62 -4.49
C PRO A 144 8.85 3.84 -5.78
N ALA A 145 7.58 3.62 -6.11
CA ALA A 145 7.18 2.81 -7.25
C ALA A 145 5.83 3.25 -7.83
N ILE A 146 5.67 3.03 -9.15
CA ILE A 146 4.47 3.33 -9.90
C ILE A 146 4.13 2.13 -10.80
N ASP A 147 2.83 1.82 -10.95
CA ASP A 147 2.35 0.77 -11.85
C ASP A 147 1.69 1.34 -13.12
N ALA A 148 1.30 0.45 -14.03
CA ALA A 148 0.64 0.83 -15.28
C ALA A 148 -0.70 1.56 -15.07
N SER A 149 -1.44 1.22 -14.00
CA SER A 149 -2.72 1.88 -13.67
C SER A 149 -2.51 3.32 -13.24
N ALA A 150 -1.52 3.56 -12.37
CA ALA A 150 -1.17 4.91 -11.95
C ALA A 150 -0.60 5.75 -13.10
N MET A 151 0.15 5.13 -14.02
CA MET A 151 0.61 5.79 -15.25
C MET A 151 -0.56 6.26 -16.11
N LYS A 152 -1.58 5.42 -16.30
CA LYS A 152 -2.81 5.79 -17.02
C LYS A 152 -3.49 7.00 -16.36
N SER A 153 -3.61 7.00 -15.04
CA SER A 153 -4.22 8.12 -14.30
C SER A 153 -3.41 9.41 -14.40
N LEU A 154 -2.08 9.32 -14.39
CA LEU A 154 -1.22 10.49 -14.64
C LEU A 154 -1.41 11.04 -16.07
N HIS A 155 -1.50 10.18 -17.07
CA HIS A 155 -1.81 10.60 -18.45
C HIS A 155 -3.16 11.30 -18.55
N GLU A 156 -4.17 10.76 -17.89
CA GLU A 156 -5.51 11.37 -17.85
C GLU A 156 -5.47 12.73 -17.13
N LEU A 157 -4.70 12.85 -16.04
CA LEU A 157 -4.48 14.12 -15.35
C LEU A 157 -3.83 15.16 -16.27
N VAL A 158 -2.80 14.78 -17.03
CA VAL A 158 -2.16 15.65 -18.04
C VAL A 158 -3.16 16.10 -19.08
N GLY A 159 -4.00 15.20 -19.59
CA GLY A 159 -5.04 15.52 -20.55
C GLY A 159 -6.09 16.52 -19.99
N ARG A 160 -6.49 16.33 -18.73
CA ARG A 160 -7.41 17.25 -18.03
C ARG A 160 -6.78 18.63 -17.80
N ALA A 161 -5.49 18.67 -17.43
CA ALA A 161 -4.76 19.91 -17.23
C ALA A 161 -4.60 20.71 -18.53
N LYS A 162 -4.26 20.04 -19.64
CA LYS A 162 -4.21 20.67 -20.98
C LYS A 162 -5.54 21.30 -21.37
N LYS A 163 -6.68 20.63 -21.13
CA LYS A 163 -8.01 21.18 -21.42
C LYS A 163 -8.35 22.42 -20.59
N LYS A 164 -7.78 22.53 -19.39
CA LYS A 164 -7.96 23.68 -18.48
C LYS A 164 -6.89 24.77 -18.64
N ASN A 165 -5.97 24.64 -19.58
CA ASN A 165 -4.78 25.50 -19.74
C ASN A 165 -3.92 25.59 -18.47
N ILE A 166 -3.77 24.47 -17.74
CA ILE A 166 -2.96 24.36 -16.54
C ILE A 166 -1.65 23.66 -16.91
N THR A 167 -0.53 24.26 -16.55
CA THR A 167 0.79 23.63 -16.70
C THR A 167 1.04 22.67 -15.55
N LEU A 168 1.33 21.40 -15.85
CA LEU A 168 1.75 20.41 -14.86
C LEU A 168 3.27 20.32 -14.83
N VAL A 169 3.85 20.34 -13.63
CA VAL A 169 5.27 20.17 -13.39
C VAL A 169 5.46 19.03 -12.41
N PHE A 170 6.19 18.02 -12.82
CA PHE A 170 6.60 16.91 -11.93
C PHE A 170 7.99 17.20 -11.38
N SER A 171 8.16 17.04 -10.07
CA SER A 171 9.44 17.31 -9.41
C SER A 171 9.85 16.17 -8.48
N HIS A 172 11.17 15.99 -8.30
CA HIS A 172 11.77 14.98 -7.42
C HIS A 172 11.28 13.55 -7.74
N ILE A 173 11.31 13.19 -9.01
CA ILE A 173 10.90 11.87 -9.47
C ILE A 173 12.02 10.87 -9.17
N ASN A 174 11.70 9.77 -8.48
CA ASN A 174 12.62 8.68 -8.23
C ASN A 174 12.93 7.89 -9.52
N GLU A 175 13.95 7.05 -9.48
CA GLU A 175 14.49 6.34 -10.65
C GLU A 175 13.44 5.46 -11.35
N GLN A 176 12.71 4.63 -10.60
CA GLN A 176 11.70 3.73 -11.17
C GLN A 176 10.52 4.49 -11.80
N PRO A 177 9.87 5.46 -11.13
CA PRO A 177 8.85 6.31 -11.75
C PRO A 177 9.36 7.10 -12.98
N MET A 178 10.60 7.58 -12.93
CA MET A 178 11.20 8.29 -14.07
C MET A 178 11.33 7.39 -15.29
N HIS A 179 11.83 6.16 -15.11
CA HIS A 179 11.95 5.18 -16.19
C HIS A 179 10.58 4.87 -16.82
N CYS A 180 9.54 4.66 -16.00
CA CYS A 180 8.20 4.43 -16.50
C CYS A 180 7.63 5.63 -17.28
N LEU A 181 7.84 6.85 -16.79
CA LEU A 181 7.36 8.07 -17.43
C LEU A 181 8.03 8.32 -18.79
N LEU A 182 9.34 8.11 -18.89
CA LEU A 182 10.07 8.29 -20.15
C LEU A 182 9.68 7.24 -21.20
N TYR A 183 9.59 5.95 -20.80
CA TYR A 183 9.25 4.87 -21.72
C TYR A 183 7.85 5.02 -22.34
N THR A 184 6.89 5.55 -21.58
CA THR A 184 5.53 5.79 -22.10
C THR A 184 5.42 7.07 -22.93
N SER A 185 6.29 8.05 -22.73
CA SER A 185 6.37 9.25 -23.55
C SER A 185 6.85 8.91 -24.98
N ASP A 186 7.88 8.05 -25.08
CA ASP A 186 8.44 7.62 -26.37
C ASP A 186 7.51 6.68 -27.15
N ALA A 187 6.56 6.02 -26.49
CA ALA A 187 5.59 5.12 -27.13
C ALA A 187 4.30 5.85 -27.62
N ALA A 188 4.16 7.13 -27.31
CA ALA A 188 2.98 7.93 -27.62
C ALA A 188 3.18 8.91 -28.81
N ASP A 189 4.43 9.00 -29.36
CA ASP A 189 4.79 9.66 -30.60
C ASP A 189 4.86 8.65 -31.77
#